data_1f1aab892703ee3ad3e8209d1b4ea20a
#
_entry.id   1f1aab892703ee3ad3e8209d1b4ea20a
#
_cell.length_a   1.000
_cell.length_b   1.000
_cell.length_c   1.000
_cell.angle_alpha   90.00
_cell.angle_beta   90.00
_cell.angle_gamma   90.00
#
_symmetry.space_group_name_H-M   'P 1'
#
loop_
_entity.id
_entity.type
_entity.pdbx_description
1 polymer ?
#
loop_
_entity_poly.entity_id
_entity_poly.type
_entity_poly.pdbx_seq_one_letter_code
_entity_poly.pdbx_strand_id
1 'polypeptide(L)'
;MEIKINTKDSLTTAQLIGRLDTPASQEVSGDFDNLAQYAAGTIILDCTGLEYISSSGLRLFLSLRKAAAAKGGKVIVKSINKDIRSVFMMTGFLNLFEIQD
;
A
#
# COMPACT_ATOMS: atom_id res chain seq x y z
N MET A 1 8.49 12.03 0.32
CA MET A 1 7.41 11.11 -0.12
C MET A 1 6.08 11.85 -0.19
N GLU A 2 5.30 11.59 -1.20
CA GLU A 2 3.98 12.18 -1.37
C GLU A 2 2.94 11.07 -1.45
N ILE A 3 1.77 11.27 -0.83
CA ILE A 3 0.65 10.34 -0.92
C ILE A 3 -0.61 11.15 -1.24
N LYS A 4 -1.36 10.69 -2.27
CA LYS A 4 -2.61 11.32 -2.69
C LYS A 4 -3.73 10.30 -2.56
N ILE A 5 -4.75 10.64 -1.77
CA ILE A 5 -5.85 9.74 -1.47
C ILE A 5 -7.13 10.27 -2.11
N ASN A 6 -7.83 9.39 -2.81
CA ASN A 6 -9.12 9.69 -3.44
C ASN A 6 -10.08 8.55 -3.15
N THR A 7 -11.26 8.89 -2.64
CA THR A 7 -12.31 7.91 -2.32
C THR A 7 -13.57 8.23 -3.13
N LYS A 8 -14.11 7.22 -3.77
CA LYS A 8 -15.40 7.31 -4.48
C LYS A 8 -16.17 6.02 -4.22
N ASP A 9 -17.34 6.15 -3.59
CA ASP A 9 -18.15 5.01 -3.15
C ASP A 9 -17.32 4.11 -2.23
N SER A 10 -17.18 2.83 -2.54
CA SER A 10 -16.40 1.89 -1.73
C SER A 10 -14.99 1.63 -2.30
N LEU A 11 -14.53 2.50 -3.20
CA LEU A 11 -13.21 2.39 -3.81
C LEU A 11 -12.33 3.55 -3.38
N THR A 12 -11.22 3.26 -2.74
CA THR A 12 -10.23 4.25 -2.31
C THR A 12 -8.92 3.98 -3.03
N THR A 13 -8.36 5.01 -3.66
CA THR A 13 -7.07 4.92 -4.34
C THR A 13 -6.07 5.80 -3.61
N ALA A 14 -4.92 5.24 -3.27
CA ALA A 14 -3.80 5.97 -2.69
C ALA A 14 -2.64 5.91 -3.66
N GLN A 15 -2.26 7.07 -4.20
CA GLN A 15 -1.09 7.19 -5.07
C GLN A 15 0.14 7.45 -4.20
N LEU A 16 1.12 6.55 -4.27
CA LEU A 16 2.37 6.65 -3.51
C LEU A 16 3.46 7.12 -4.45
N ILE A 17 4.09 8.25 -4.14
CA ILE A 17 5.07 8.89 -5.03
C ILE A 17 6.35 9.15 -4.24
N GLY A 18 7.45 8.65 -4.75
CA GLY A 18 8.77 8.83 -4.18
C GLY A 18 9.33 7.57 -3.55
N ARG A 19 10.06 7.74 -2.46
CA ARG A 19 10.76 6.63 -1.78
C ARG A 19 10.12 6.38 -0.42
N LEU A 20 9.62 5.18 -0.22
CA LEU A 20 9.04 4.77 1.06
C LEU A 20 10.13 4.13 1.93
N ASP A 21 11.09 4.95 2.31
CA ASP A 21 12.17 4.56 3.21
C ASP A 21 11.69 4.65 4.67
N THR A 22 12.58 4.39 5.63
CA THR A 22 12.20 4.37 7.05
C THR A 22 11.68 5.73 7.54
N PRO A 23 12.35 6.87 7.27
CA PRO A 23 11.80 8.17 7.67
C PRO A 23 10.46 8.48 7.00
N ALA A 24 10.33 8.17 5.71
CA ALA A 24 9.07 8.40 4.98
C ALA A 24 7.94 7.54 5.57
N SER A 25 8.24 6.31 5.99
CA SER A 25 7.24 5.44 6.62
C SER A 25 6.68 6.05 7.89
N GLN A 26 7.50 6.73 8.66
CA GLN A 26 7.05 7.46 9.85
C GLN A 26 6.15 8.65 9.48
N GLU A 27 6.54 9.39 8.44
CA GLU A 27 5.77 10.55 7.97
C GLU A 27 4.37 10.16 7.48
N VAL A 28 4.25 9.05 6.76
CA VAL A 28 2.97 8.64 6.15
C VAL A 28 2.18 7.64 6.98
N SER A 29 2.65 7.28 8.16
CA SER A 29 1.93 6.30 9.00
C SER A 29 0.51 6.78 9.32
N GLY A 30 0.32 8.08 9.55
CA GLY A 30 -1.01 8.66 9.77
C GLY A 30 -1.90 8.54 8.55
N ASP A 31 -1.34 8.67 7.34
CA ASP A 31 -2.10 8.48 6.10
C ASP A 31 -2.55 7.02 5.95
N PHE A 32 -1.71 6.07 6.33
CA PHE A 32 -2.10 4.66 6.31
C PHE A 32 -3.15 4.34 7.37
N ASP A 33 -3.10 4.98 8.54
CA ASP A 33 -4.15 4.86 9.54
C ASP A 33 -5.48 5.40 8.99
N ASN A 34 -5.44 6.51 8.26
CA ASN A 34 -6.64 7.04 7.60
C ASN A 34 -7.17 6.09 6.53
N LEU A 35 -6.29 5.46 5.76
CA LEU A 35 -6.70 4.47 4.77
C LEU A 35 -7.42 3.28 5.41
N ALA A 36 -7.02 2.90 6.61
CA ALA A 36 -7.64 1.78 7.33
C ALA A 36 -9.13 2.03 7.61
N GLN A 37 -9.58 3.28 7.62
CA GLN A 37 -10.99 3.61 7.79
C GLN A 37 -11.84 3.16 6.60
N TYR A 38 -11.23 3.02 5.42
CA TYR A 38 -11.90 2.60 4.19
C TYR A 38 -11.68 1.13 3.88
N ALA A 39 -11.13 0.37 4.83
CA ALA A 39 -10.69 -1.00 4.60
C ALA A 39 -11.85 -2.01 4.48
N ALA A 40 -13.09 -1.60 4.75
CA ALA A 40 -14.27 -2.44 4.48
C ALA A 40 -14.57 -2.55 2.99
N GLY A 41 -14.11 -1.59 2.18
CA GLY A 41 -14.22 -1.61 0.72
C GLY A 41 -12.94 -2.08 0.07
N THR A 42 -12.68 -1.57 -1.13
CA THR A 42 -11.45 -1.86 -1.88
C THR A 42 -10.50 -0.68 -1.78
N ILE A 43 -9.25 -0.95 -1.42
CA ILE A 43 -8.18 0.04 -1.40
C ILE A 43 -7.16 -0.34 -2.46
N ILE A 44 -6.85 0.60 -3.35
CA ILE A 44 -5.81 0.44 -4.36
C ILE A 44 -4.60 1.27 -3.91
N LEU A 45 -3.47 0.60 -3.69
CA LEU A 45 -2.20 1.27 -3.49
C LEU A 45 -1.55 1.40 -4.86
N ASP A 46 -1.66 2.59 -5.45
CA ASP A 46 -1.10 2.87 -6.77
C ASP A 46 0.37 3.22 -6.61
N CYS A 47 1.23 2.31 -7.03
CA CYS A 47 2.67 2.39 -6.86
C CYS A 47 3.39 2.85 -8.13
N THR A 48 2.67 3.42 -9.11
CA THR A 48 3.28 3.90 -10.36
C THR A 48 4.44 4.85 -10.08
N GLY A 49 4.30 5.74 -9.10
CA GLY A 49 5.33 6.70 -8.73
C GLY A 49 6.22 6.26 -7.58
N LEU A 50 6.05 5.03 -7.09
CA LEU A 50 6.84 4.52 -5.96
C LEU A 50 8.16 3.95 -6.49
N GLU A 51 9.28 4.50 -6.00
CA GLU A 51 10.61 4.13 -6.48
C GLU A 51 11.30 3.09 -5.62
N TYR A 52 10.96 3.05 -4.32
CA TYR A 52 11.66 2.21 -3.35
C TYR A 52 10.75 1.96 -2.14
N ILE A 53 10.86 0.77 -1.54
CA ILE A 53 10.14 0.44 -0.32
C ILE A 53 11.09 -0.23 0.68
N SER A 54 11.04 0.26 1.92
CA SER A 54 11.82 -0.31 3.04
C SER A 54 10.99 -1.37 3.77
N SER A 55 11.62 -2.09 4.71
CA SER A 55 10.91 -3.03 5.57
C SER A 55 9.83 -2.31 6.39
N SER A 56 10.08 -1.08 6.82
CA SER A 56 9.08 -0.27 7.52
C SER A 56 7.89 0.04 6.62
N GLY A 57 8.14 0.34 5.34
CA GLY A 57 7.08 0.55 4.36
C GLY A 57 6.25 -0.71 4.12
N LEU A 58 6.91 -1.85 4.02
CA LEU A 58 6.22 -3.15 3.87
C LEU A 58 5.31 -3.42 5.06
N ARG A 59 5.72 -3.04 6.27
CA ARG A 59 4.86 -3.19 7.46
C ARG A 59 3.60 -2.37 7.38
N LEU A 60 3.67 -1.16 6.80
CA LEU A 60 2.48 -0.33 6.59
C LEU A 60 1.51 -1.02 5.64
N PHE A 61 2.02 -1.58 4.55
CA PHE A 61 1.20 -2.35 3.61
C PHE A 61 0.55 -3.54 4.31
N LEU A 62 1.32 -4.27 5.11
CA LEU A 62 0.81 -5.44 5.82
C LEU A 62 -0.25 -5.08 6.85
N SER A 63 -0.06 -3.99 7.60
CA SER A 63 -1.04 -3.52 8.57
C SER A 63 -2.36 -3.15 7.90
N LEU A 64 -2.27 -2.49 6.73
CA LEU A 64 -3.46 -2.13 5.97
C LEU A 64 -4.21 -3.38 5.48
N ARG A 65 -3.47 -4.38 5.01
CA ARG A 65 -4.05 -5.64 4.57
C ARG A 65 -4.79 -6.34 5.73
N LYS A 66 -4.19 -6.34 6.91
CA LYS A 66 -4.81 -6.93 8.09
C LYS A 66 -6.11 -6.21 8.47
N ALA A 67 -6.11 -4.88 8.40
CA ALA A 67 -7.31 -4.09 8.66
C ALA A 67 -8.42 -4.43 7.65
N ALA A 68 -8.07 -4.57 6.38
CA ALA A 68 -9.02 -4.93 5.33
C ALA A 68 -9.59 -6.33 5.57
N ALA A 69 -8.73 -7.30 5.90
CA ALA A 69 -9.18 -8.66 6.17
C ALA A 69 -10.16 -8.70 7.34
N ALA A 70 -9.92 -7.90 8.38
CA ALA A 70 -10.80 -7.84 9.56
C ALA A 70 -12.16 -7.22 9.23
N LYS A 71 -12.22 -6.35 8.21
CA LYS A 71 -13.45 -5.62 7.84
C LYS A 71 -14.15 -6.21 6.60
N GLY A 72 -13.60 -7.26 6.01
CA GLY A 72 -14.18 -7.90 4.83
C GLY A 72 -13.87 -7.18 3.52
N GLY A 73 -12.95 -6.25 3.51
CA GLY A 73 -12.49 -5.56 2.30
C GLY A 73 -11.24 -6.19 1.73
N LYS A 74 -10.59 -5.46 0.80
CA LYS A 74 -9.35 -5.95 0.21
C LYS A 74 -8.41 -4.81 -0.16
N VAL A 75 -7.12 -5.13 -0.29
CA VAL A 75 -6.08 -4.21 -0.73
C VAL A 75 -5.47 -4.76 -2.01
N ILE A 76 -5.44 -3.90 -3.03
CA ILE A 76 -4.82 -4.20 -4.32
C ILE A 76 -3.56 -3.34 -4.43
N VAL A 77 -2.45 -3.93 -4.83
CA VAL A 77 -1.20 -3.22 -5.09
C VAL A 77 -1.01 -3.14 -6.59
N LYS A 78 -0.86 -1.92 -7.12
CA LYS A 78 -0.88 -1.68 -8.56
C LYS A 78 0.42 -1.05 -9.02
N SER A 79 0.93 -1.55 -10.16
CA SER A 79 2.03 -0.92 -10.93
C SER A 79 3.34 -0.80 -10.16
N ILE A 80 3.74 -1.84 -9.44
CA ILE A 80 5.06 -1.88 -8.79
C ILE A 80 6.15 -2.05 -9.84
N ASN A 81 7.29 -1.41 -9.61
CA ASN A 81 8.44 -1.55 -10.49
C ASN A 81 9.16 -2.89 -10.26
N LYS A 82 10.18 -3.18 -11.07
CA LYS A 82 10.94 -4.42 -11.00
C LYS A 82 11.59 -4.65 -9.64
N ASP A 83 12.19 -3.61 -9.08
CA ASP A 83 12.92 -3.71 -7.82
C ASP A 83 11.97 -4.00 -6.66
N ILE A 84 10.84 -3.33 -6.63
CA ILE A 84 9.80 -3.56 -5.62
C ILE A 84 9.20 -4.94 -5.78
N ARG A 85 8.98 -5.38 -7.03
CA ARG A 85 8.48 -6.74 -7.28
C ARG A 85 9.45 -7.79 -6.75
N SER A 86 10.76 -7.58 -6.91
CA SER A 86 11.78 -8.48 -6.35
C SER A 86 11.70 -8.55 -4.84
N VAL A 87 11.52 -7.40 -4.18
CA VAL A 87 11.35 -7.35 -2.72
C VAL A 87 10.08 -8.11 -2.31
N PHE A 88 8.98 -7.91 -3.01
CA PHE A 88 7.73 -8.62 -2.75
C PHE A 88 7.89 -10.14 -2.91
N MET A 89 8.65 -10.54 -3.94
CA MET A 89 8.92 -11.96 -4.18
C MET A 89 9.72 -12.57 -3.03
N MET A 90 10.79 -11.89 -2.60
CA MET A 90 11.68 -12.38 -1.55
C MET A 90 11.01 -12.44 -0.18
N THR A 91 10.06 -11.55 0.08
CA THR A 91 9.35 -11.47 1.36
C THR A 91 8.06 -12.30 1.38
N GLY A 92 7.64 -12.86 0.25
CA GLY A 92 6.37 -13.57 0.13
C GLY A 92 5.17 -12.66 -0.07
N PHE A 93 5.37 -11.35 -0.21
CA PHE A 93 4.27 -10.39 -0.35
C PHE A 93 3.49 -10.55 -1.66
N LEU A 94 4.10 -11.13 -2.70
CA LEU A 94 3.37 -11.43 -3.95
C LEU A 94 2.19 -12.38 -3.71
N ASN A 95 2.28 -13.22 -2.68
CA ASN A 95 1.22 -14.18 -2.34
C ASN A 95 0.20 -13.58 -1.37
N LEU A 96 0.51 -12.44 -0.73
CA LEU A 96 -0.36 -11.83 0.26
C LEU A 96 -1.29 -10.78 -0.34
N PHE A 97 -0.89 -10.15 -1.43
CA PHE A 97 -1.65 -9.07 -2.04
C PHE A 97 -2.12 -9.46 -3.44
N GLU A 98 -3.23 -8.89 -3.86
CA GLU A 98 -3.60 -8.91 -5.27
C GLU A 98 -2.73 -7.85 -5.97
N ILE A 99 -1.92 -8.30 -6.93
CA ILE A 99 -0.99 -7.43 -7.64
C ILE A 99 -1.53 -7.20 -9.06
N GLN A 100 -1.64 -5.93 -9.44
CA GLN A 100 -2.06 -5.53 -10.78
C GLN A 100 -0.95 -4.71 -11.43
N ASP A 101 -0.81 -4.82 -12.72
CA ASP A 101 0.16 -4.05 -13.51
C ASP A 101 -0.33 -2.66 -13.89
#